data_146c987e323e806f0f781e60ae8dbbc8
#
_entry.id   146c987e323e806f0f781e60ae8dbbc8
#
_cell.length_a   1.000
_cell.length_b   1.000
_cell.length_c   1.000
_cell.angle_alpha   90.00
_cell.angle_beta   90.00
_cell.angle_gamma   90.00
#
_symmetry.space_group_name_H-M   'P 1'
#
loop_
_entity.id
_entity.type
_entity.pdbx_description
1 polymer ?
#
loop_
_entity_poly.entity_id
_entity_poly.type
_entity_poly.pdbx_seq_one_letter_code
_entity_poly.pdbx_strand_id
1 'polypeptide(L)'
;AQYKGSYEVTKWLTASFTLNGIYSKQREAGYDYNGSYANIWAQPAYMPFYNADGSVKGQHYWYDGDDYMTFDSPFEDLSSNPVDEYYKNTQTTRRQYMRYHGDLLFKIIDGLTANAQFVYESNRNTVDWMASQDSHVMRTMRNAYYYQTADGTIKNYVPTTGGMLRTTNTNGRYWTARGQLNYSKTFGKHDIMAIAGLEFRETKQTGSKALLLGYDDQLQTSSTHTIDFATLSTLNYAPYFFGASG
;
A
#
# COMPACT_ATOMS: atom_id res chain seq x y z
N ALA A 1 -13.07 10.36 12.54
CA ALA A 1 -14.29 10.67 13.29
C ALA A 1 -14.43 9.68 14.45
N GLN A 2 -14.96 10.17 15.58
CA GLN A 2 -15.25 9.34 16.75
C GLN A 2 -16.66 9.68 17.25
N TYR A 3 -17.41 8.66 17.56
CA TYR A 3 -18.71 8.76 18.23
C TYR A 3 -18.73 7.86 19.45
N LYS A 4 -19.23 8.35 20.60
CA LYS A 4 -19.38 7.60 21.84
C LYS A 4 -20.71 7.92 22.47
N GLY A 5 -21.43 6.91 22.89
CA GLY A 5 -22.69 7.02 23.64
C GLY A 5 -22.76 6.00 24.76
N SER A 6 -23.47 6.35 25.82
CA SER A 6 -23.80 5.46 26.92
C SER A 6 -25.24 5.70 27.33
N TYR A 7 -25.97 4.63 27.61
CA TYR A 7 -27.39 4.69 27.96
C TYR A 7 -27.70 3.70 29.08
N GLU A 8 -28.37 4.17 30.12
CA GLU A 8 -28.88 3.35 31.20
C GLU A 8 -30.22 2.75 30.75
N VAL A 9 -30.15 1.51 30.29
CA VAL A 9 -31.35 0.79 29.76
C VAL A 9 -32.31 0.47 30.88
N THR A 10 -31.75 0.06 32.03
CA THR A 10 -32.47 -0.20 33.29
C THR A 10 -31.56 0.15 34.44
N LYS A 11 -32.07 0.17 35.68
CA LYS A 11 -31.26 0.38 36.90
C LYS A 11 -30.11 -0.62 37.09
N TRP A 12 -30.21 -1.78 36.44
CA TRP A 12 -29.23 -2.86 36.55
C TRP A 12 -28.43 -3.07 35.24
N LEU A 13 -28.76 -2.39 34.13
CA LEU A 13 -28.10 -2.55 32.85
C LEU A 13 -27.76 -1.20 32.26
N THR A 14 -26.44 -0.98 31.99
CA THR A 14 -25.92 0.13 31.20
C THR A 14 -25.30 -0.40 29.91
N ALA A 15 -25.68 0.17 28.77
CA ALA A 15 -25.10 -0.12 27.47
C ALA A 15 -24.27 1.06 26.98
N SER A 16 -23.06 0.80 26.49
CA SER A 16 -22.20 1.83 25.91
C SER A 16 -21.75 1.38 24.52
N PHE A 17 -21.61 2.36 23.66
CA PHE A 17 -21.16 2.13 22.29
C PHE A 17 -20.13 3.17 21.86
N THR A 18 -19.07 2.73 21.20
CA THR A 18 -18.04 3.62 20.62
C THR A 18 -17.80 3.21 19.16
N LEU A 19 -17.85 4.18 18.28
CA LEU A 19 -17.48 4.06 16.88
C LEU A 19 -16.29 4.95 16.59
N ASN A 20 -15.23 4.39 16.00
CA ASN A 20 -14.09 5.14 15.48
C ASN A 20 -13.94 4.85 13.99
N GLY A 21 -13.80 5.92 13.19
CA GLY A 21 -13.56 5.82 11.76
C GLY A 21 -12.40 6.72 11.35
N ILE A 22 -11.43 6.16 10.61
CA ILE A 22 -10.30 6.88 10.02
C ILE A 22 -10.27 6.55 8.54
N TYR A 23 -10.22 7.59 7.73
CA TYR A 23 -9.94 7.51 6.31
C TYR A 23 -8.75 8.41 5.99
N SER A 24 -7.76 7.88 5.30
CA SER A 24 -6.64 8.67 4.79
C SER A 24 -6.34 8.30 3.36
N LYS A 25 -5.96 9.29 2.57
CA LYS A 25 -5.43 9.16 1.22
C LYS A 25 -4.14 9.96 1.15
N GLN A 26 -3.05 9.30 0.83
CA GLN A 26 -1.74 9.89 0.64
C GLN A 26 -1.29 9.63 -0.78
N ARG A 27 -0.74 10.63 -1.43
CA ARG A 27 -0.06 10.50 -2.73
C ARG A 27 1.37 10.97 -2.56
N GLU A 28 2.29 10.19 -3.06
CA GLU A 28 3.73 10.44 -2.99
C GLU A 28 4.39 10.01 -4.30
N ALA A 29 5.66 10.31 -4.48
CA ALA A 29 6.45 9.74 -5.55
C ALA A 29 6.39 8.22 -5.46
N GLY A 30 6.29 7.56 -6.60
CA GLY A 30 6.30 6.11 -6.68
C GLY A 30 7.66 5.57 -6.27
N TYR A 31 7.66 4.30 -5.88
CA TYR A 31 8.91 3.61 -5.61
C TYR A 31 9.66 3.45 -6.93
N ASP A 32 10.85 4.03 -7.00
CA ASP A 32 11.79 3.73 -8.05
C ASP A 32 12.56 2.48 -7.65
N TYR A 33 12.66 1.60 -8.58
CA TYR A 33 13.39 0.35 -8.54
C TYR A 33 14.82 0.46 -7.95
N ASN A 34 15.51 1.57 -8.16
CA ASN A 34 16.83 1.85 -7.57
C ASN A 34 16.81 2.79 -6.38
N GLY A 35 15.65 3.33 -6.01
CA GLY A 35 15.52 4.27 -4.88
C GLY A 35 16.29 5.59 -5.04
N SER A 36 16.98 5.76 -6.17
CA SER A 36 17.95 6.83 -6.37
C SER A 36 17.44 7.93 -7.29
N TYR A 37 16.66 7.58 -8.30
CA TYR A 37 16.35 8.50 -9.40
C TYR A 37 15.21 9.47 -9.09
N ALA A 38 14.28 9.08 -8.24
CA ALA A 38 13.23 9.97 -7.76
C ALA A 38 13.62 10.71 -6.48
N ASN A 39 14.82 10.45 -5.94
CA ASN A 39 15.25 11.04 -4.70
C ASN A 39 16.04 12.34 -4.98
N ILE A 40 15.36 13.47 -4.80
CA ILE A 40 15.96 14.80 -4.93
C ILE A 40 17.22 14.99 -4.06
N TRP A 41 17.32 14.27 -2.94
CA TRP A 41 18.47 14.34 -2.03
C TRP A 41 19.72 13.64 -2.56
N ALA A 42 19.56 12.74 -3.54
CA ALA A 42 20.69 12.08 -4.20
C ALA A 42 21.30 12.91 -5.32
N GLN A 43 20.65 14.05 -5.66
CA GLN A 43 21.13 14.93 -6.72
C GLN A 43 22.31 15.77 -6.24
N PRO A 44 23.40 15.88 -7.01
CA PRO A 44 24.42 16.87 -6.72
C PRO A 44 23.84 18.29 -6.73
N ALA A 45 24.19 19.08 -5.73
CA ALA A 45 23.65 20.44 -5.55
C ALA A 45 23.90 21.39 -6.73
N TYR A 46 24.86 21.06 -7.59
CA TYR A 46 25.22 21.86 -8.77
C TYR A 46 24.47 21.41 -10.05
N MET A 47 23.69 20.34 -9.99
CA MET A 47 22.95 19.87 -11.16
C MET A 47 21.64 20.64 -11.30
N PRO A 48 21.43 21.39 -12.39
CA PRO A 48 20.18 22.09 -12.62
C PRO A 48 19.08 21.11 -13.07
N PHE A 49 17.87 21.27 -12.54
CA PHE A 49 16.70 20.50 -12.92
C PHE A 49 16.07 20.99 -14.25
N TYR A 50 16.38 22.21 -14.63
CA TYR A 50 15.82 22.85 -15.81
C TYR A 50 16.92 23.38 -16.72
N ASN A 51 16.63 23.36 -18.01
CA ASN A 51 17.42 24.06 -19.03
C ASN A 51 17.18 25.57 -18.97
N ALA A 52 17.97 26.35 -19.68
CA ALA A 52 17.84 27.81 -19.72
C ALA A 52 16.50 28.27 -20.33
N ASP A 53 15.86 27.45 -21.15
CA ASP A 53 14.54 27.69 -21.75
C ASP A 53 13.37 27.27 -20.85
N GLY A 54 13.65 26.76 -19.65
CA GLY A 54 12.66 26.30 -18.68
C GLY A 54 12.16 24.86 -18.91
N SER A 55 12.65 24.16 -19.91
CA SER A 55 12.34 22.74 -20.11
C SER A 55 13.01 21.87 -19.05
N VAL A 56 12.43 20.71 -18.75
CA VAL A 56 13.00 19.75 -17.81
C VAL A 56 14.29 19.17 -18.38
N LYS A 57 15.36 19.20 -17.59
CA LYS A 57 16.66 18.67 -17.99
C LYS A 57 16.78 17.21 -17.59
N GLY A 58 16.80 16.31 -18.58
CA GLY A 58 17.14 14.90 -18.37
C GLY A 58 18.60 14.72 -17.97
N GLN A 59 18.87 13.76 -17.08
CA GLN A 59 20.20 13.48 -16.56
C GLN A 59 20.45 11.97 -16.53
N HIS A 60 21.67 11.56 -16.88
CA HIS A 60 22.15 10.20 -16.77
C HIS A 60 22.99 10.06 -15.49
N TYR A 61 22.53 9.28 -14.53
CA TYR A 61 23.15 9.23 -13.19
C TYR A 61 24.33 8.28 -13.05
N TRP A 62 24.40 7.26 -13.92
CA TRP A 62 25.35 6.16 -13.74
C TRP A 62 26.34 5.99 -14.88
N TYR A 63 26.14 6.70 -15.98
CA TYR A 63 27.00 6.55 -17.15
C TYR A 63 27.44 7.93 -17.61
N ASP A 64 28.75 8.12 -17.58
CA ASP A 64 29.38 9.31 -18.09
C ASP A 64 29.41 9.20 -19.61
N GLY A 65 28.67 10.06 -20.25
CA GLY A 65 28.78 10.29 -21.66
C GLY A 65 27.71 9.67 -22.59
N ASP A 66 27.82 10.09 -23.80
CA ASP A 66 26.96 9.81 -24.93
C ASP A 66 26.94 8.34 -25.36
N ASP A 67 27.79 7.50 -24.79
CA ASP A 67 27.97 6.10 -25.18
C ASP A 67 26.73 5.24 -25.03
N TYR A 68 25.80 5.62 -24.13
CA TYR A 68 24.51 4.93 -23.98
C TYR A 68 23.47 5.35 -25.01
N MET A 69 23.67 6.47 -25.64
CA MET A 69 22.77 7.03 -26.68
C MET A 69 23.12 6.58 -28.10
N THR A 70 24.26 5.92 -28.26
CA THR A 70 24.73 5.45 -29.57
C THR A 70 24.25 4.04 -29.92
N PHE A 71 23.45 3.40 -29.08
CA PHE A 71 22.78 2.17 -29.49
C PHE A 71 21.72 2.50 -30.53
N ASP A 72 21.97 2.10 -31.73
CA ASP A 72 20.92 2.04 -32.76
C ASP A 72 19.70 1.36 -32.14
N SER A 73 18.55 2.09 -32.17
CA SER A 73 17.25 1.56 -31.79
C SER A 73 17.22 0.02 -31.59
N PRO A 74 16.70 -0.51 -30.52
CA PRO A 74 15.38 -0.22 -30.00
C PRO A 74 15.38 0.42 -28.60
N PHE A 75 16.51 0.88 -28.12
CA PHE A 75 16.60 1.41 -26.77
C PHE A 75 15.97 2.78 -26.64
N GLU A 76 15.22 2.95 -25.55
CA GLU A 76 14.71 4.26 -25.15
C GLU A 76 15.75 4.99 -24.28
N ASP A 77 15.74 6.31 -24.39
CA ASP A 77 16.56 7.18 -23.54
C ASP A 77 16.24 6.92 -22.05
N LEU A 78 17.26 6.65 -21.25
CA LEU A 78 17.17 6.44 -19.81
C LEU A 78 17.51 7.69 -19.00
N SER A 79 17.61 8.85 -19.63
CA SER A 79 17.72 10.09 -18.87
C SER A 79 16.52 10.27 -17.94
N SER A 80 16.75 10.81 -16.76
CA SER A 80 15.74 10.99 -15.74
C SER A 80 15.87 12.35 -15.07
N ASN A 81 14.76 12.88 -14.58
CA ASN A 81 14.73 14.08 -13.76
C ASN A 81 13.76 13.88 -12.63
N PRO A 82 14.17 14.08 -11.35
CA PRO A 82 13.31 13.83 -10.19
C PRO A 82 12.02 14.64 -10.18
N VAL A 83 12.05 15.86 -10.73
CA VAL A 83 10.86 16.73 -10.79
C VAL A 83 9.82 16.15 -11.73
N ASP A 84 10.26 15.65 -12.89
CA ASP A 84 9.39 15.05 -13.91
C ASP A 84 8.90 13.67 -13.46
N GLU A 85 9.79 12.84 -12.94
CA GLU A 85 9.46 11.52 -12.40
C GLU A 85 8.47 11.56 -11.23
N TYR A 86 8.47 12.63 -10.44
CA TYR A 86 7.47 12.81 -9.37
C TYR A 86 6.03 12.77 -9.90
N TYR A 87 5.79 13.21 -11.12
CA TYR A 87 4.47 13.18 -11.76
C TYR A 87 4.21 11.92 -12.57
N LYS A 88 5.27 11.34 -13.13
CA LYS A 88 5.20 10.15 -13.99
C LYS A 88 5.17 8.83 -13.21
N ASN A 89 5.72 8.83 -12.01
CA ASN A 89 5.83 7.66 -11.15
C ASN A 89 5.25 8.02 -9.77
N THR A 90 4.05 7.53 -9.48
CA THR A 90 3.30 7.93 -8.29
C THR A 90 2.79 6.73 -7.50
N GLN A 91 2.78 6.88 -6.17
CA GLN A 91 2.14 5.92 -5.29
C GLN A 91 0.99 6.57 -4.54
N THR A 92 -0.17 5.96 -4.59
CA THR A 92 -1.35 6.39 -3.83
C THR A 92 -1.70 5.33 -2.81
N THR A 93 -1.63 5.70 -1.55
CA THR A 93 -2.03 4.85 -0.42
C THR A 93 -3.37 5.33 0.12
N ARG A 94 -4.35 4.42 0.17
CA ARG A 94 -5.66 4.65 0.79
C ARG A 94 -5.82 3.72 1.97
N ARG A 95 -6.09 4.29 3.15
CA ARG A 95 -6.31 3.53 4.37
C ARG A 95 -7.69 3.82 4.91
N GLN A 96 -8.42 2.76 5.27
CA GLN A 96 -9.70 2.82 5.95
C GLN A 96 -9.60 1.97 7.21
N TYR A 97 -9.93 2.55 8.34
CA TYR A 97 -10.00 1.85 9.61
C TYR A 97 -11.33 2.15 10.27
N MET A 98 -12.02 1.10 10.69
CA MET A 98 -13.27 1.19 11.43
C MET A 98 -13.17 0.32 12.67
N ARG A 99 -13.59 0.86 13.81
CA ARG A 99 -13.69 0.12 15.08
C ARG A 99 -15.05 0.37 15.70
N TYR A 100 -15.70 -0.72 16.00
CA TYR A 100 -16.96 -0.79 16.73
C TYR A 100 -16.68 -1.41 18.09
N HIS A 101 -17.10 -0.75 19.16
CA HIS A 101 -16.96 -1.26 20.53
C HIS A 101 -18.29 -1.14 21.23
N GLY A 102 -18.85 -2.26 21.65
CA GLY A 102 -20.02 -2.38 22.50
C GLY A 102 -19.61 -2.85 23.89
N ASP A 103 -20.21 -2.28 24.90
CA ASP A 103 -20.00 -2.63 26.30
C ASP A 103 -21.35 -2.69 27.02
N LEU A 104 -21.57 -3.77 27.76
CA LEU A 104 -22.76 -4.00 28.62
C LEU A 104 -22.29 -4.21 30.07
N LEU A 105 -22.70 -3.32 30.91
CA LEU A 105 -22.47 -3.42 32.38
C LEU A 105 -23.74 -3.83 33.09
N PHE A 106 -23.69 -4.98 33.75
CA PHE A 106 -24.77 -5.54 34.58
C PHE A 106 -24.44 -5.37 36.05
N LYS A 107 -25.32 -4.76 36.78
CA LYS A 107 -25.32 -4.75 38.27
C LYS A 107 -26.19 -5.92 38.71
N ILE A 108 -25.58 -7.03 39.13
CA ILE A 108 -26.31 -8.27 39.44
C ILE A 108 -26.91 -8.21 40.84
N ILE A 109 -26.05 -7.97 41.82
CA ILE A 109 -26.41 -7.74 43.23
C ILE A 109 -25.43 -6.74 43.83
N ASP A 110 -25.67 -6.31 45.04
CA ASP A 110 -24.73 -5.45 45.76
C ASP A 110 -23.34 -6.10 45.88
N GLY A 111 -22.34 -5.39 45.37
CA GLY A 111 -20.94 -5.86 45.30
C GLY A 111 -20.61 -6.73 44.08
N LEU A 112 -21.58 -7.22 43.29
CA LEU A 112 -21.32 -8.07 42.11
C LEU A 112 -21.78 -7.40 40.82
N THR A 113 -20.84 -7.20 39.89
CA THR A 113 -21.11 -6.71 38.54
C THR A 113 -20.59 -7.70 37.49
N ALA A 114 -21.26 -7.76 36.36
CA ALA A 114 -20.75 -8.41 35.15
C ALA A 114 -20.56 -7.39 34.03
N ASN A 115 -19.51 -7.56 33.28
CA ASN A 115 -19.22 -6.75 32.09
C ASN A 115 -19.09 -7.67 30.87
N ALA A 116 -19.80 -7.36 29.79
CA ALA A 116 -19.66 -8.03 28.51
C ALA A 116 -19.23 -7.00 27.46
N GLN A 117 -18.10 -7.24 26.80
CA GLN A 117 -17.52 -6.36 25.80
C GLN A 117 -17.40 -7.09 24.47
N PHE A 118 -17.69 -6.37 23.41
CA PHE A 118 -17.45 -6.82 22.05
C PHE A 118 -16.77 -5.71 21.26
N VAL A 119 -15.64 -6.04 20.64
CA VAL A 119 -14.90 -5.16 19.76
C VAL A 119 -14.82 -5.80 18.38
N TYR A 120 -15.16 -5.04 17.34
CA TYR A 120 -14.92 -5.41 15.97
C TYR A 120 -14.10 -4.32 15.28
N GLU A 121 -13.01 -4.71 14.64
CA GLU A 121 -12.14 -3.81 13.89
C GLU A 121 -12.00 -4.30 12.46
N SER A 122 -12.05 -3.36 11.53
CA SER A 122 -11.78 -3.60 10.13
C SER A 122 -10.78 -2.59 9.61
N ASN A 123 -9.71 -3.07 9.00
CA ASN A 123 -8.80 -2.21 8.27
C ASN A 123 -8.73 -2.63 6.80
N ARG A 124 -8.63 -1.65 5.94
CA ARG A 124 -8.37 -1.82 4.51
C ARG A 124 -7.24 -0.87 4.12
N ASN A 125 -6.20 -1.43 3.54
CA ASN A 125 -5.11 -0.67 2.98
C ASN A 125 -4.98 -1.03 1.50
N THR A 126 -5.09 -0.02 0.63
CA THR A 126 -4.87 -0.16 -0.81
C THR A 126 -3.71 0.74 -1.20
N VAL A 127 -2.71 0.16 -1.82
CA VAL A 127 -1.56 0.87 -2.37
C VAL A 127 -1.57 0.67 -3.87
N ASP A 128 -1.74 1.77 -4.60
CA ASP A 128 -1.66 1.82 -6.06
C ASP A 128 -0.36 2.51 -6.44
N TRP A 129 0.54 1.77 -7.05
CA TRP A 129 1.73 2.31 -7.67
C TRP A 129 1.51 2.38 -9.17
N MET A 130 1.54 3.60 -9.71
CA MET A 130 1.33 3.88 -11.12
C MET A 130 2.60 4.50 -11.71
N ALA A 131 3.10 3.91 -12.78
CA ALA A 131 4.16 4.46 -13.61
C ALA A 131 3.61 4.72 -15.01
N SER A 132 3.68 5.97 -15.45
CA SER A 132 3.25 6.34 -16.82
C SER A 132 4.16 5.73 -17.87
N GLN A 133 3.70 5.70 -19.11
CA GLN A 133 4.46 5.20 -20.25
C GLN A 133 5.87 5.80 -20.35
N ASP A 134 5.99 7.11 -20.07
CA ASP A 134 7.24 7.87 -20.24
C ASP A 134 8.10 7.89 -18.97
N SER A 135 7.69 7.20 -17.92
CA SER A 135 8.48 7.13 -16.68
C SER A 135 9.78 6.37 -16.91
N HIS A 136 10.81 6.74 -16.16
CA HIS A 136 12.10 6.07 -16.20
C HIS A 136 11.96 4.55 -15.99
N VAL A 137 11.12 4.13 -15.03
CA VAL A 137 10.92 2.70 -14.74
C VAL A 137 10.33 1.95 -15.92
N MET A 138 9.41 2.54 -16.68
CA MET A 138 8.81 1.89 -17.85
C MET A 138 9.78 1.83 -19.02
N ARG A 139 10.57 2.88 -19.26
CA ARG A 139 11.62 2.89 -20.28
C ARG A 139 12.71 1.87 -19.96
N THR A 140 13.15 1.81 -18.69
CA THR A 140 14.11 0.79 -18.23
C THR A 140 13.56 -0.63 -18.42
N MET A 141 12.28 -0.85 -18.09
CA MET A 141 11.65 -2.16 -18.27
C MET A 141 11.63 -2.56 -19.74
N ARG A 142 11.23 -1.67 -20.65
CA ARG A 142 11.21 -1.97 -22.08
C ARG A 142 12.61 -2.24 -22.62
N ASN A 143 13.62 -1.48 -22.23
CA ASN A 143 15.01 -1.73 -22.59
C ASN A 143 15.54 -3.07 -22.06
N ALA A 144 15.10 -3.50 -20.88
CA ALA A 144 15.53 -4.75 -20.27
C ALA A 144 14.93 -6.00 -20.94
N TYR A 145 13.74 -5.86 -21.54
CA TYR A 145 12.95 -7.01 -22.01
C TYR A 145 12.77 -7.08 -23.53
N TYR A 146 13.52 -6.31 -24.29
CA TYR A 146 13.54 -6.49 -25.75
C TYR A 146 14.30 -7.77 -26.13
N TYR A 147 13.96 -8.33 -27.30
CA TYR A 147 14.71 -9.40 -27.93
C TYR A 147 14.62 -9.30 -29.44
N GLN A 148 15.60 -9.86 -30.12
CA GLN A 148 15.63 -9.95 -31.56
C GLN A 148 15.30 -11.36 -32.02
N THR A 149 14.36 -11.48 -32.93
CA THR A 149 14.00 -12.74 -33.57
C THR A 149 15.03 -13.12 -34.64
N ALA A 150 15.01 -14.39 -35.10
CA ALA A 150 15.99 -14.88 -36.08
C ALA A 150 15.98 -14.15 -37.42
N ASP A 151 14.87 -13.53 -37.79
CA ASP A 151 14.71 -12.70 -38.96
C ASP A 151 15.17 -11.24 -38.77
N GLY A 152 15.71 -10.92 -37.58
CA GLY A 152 16.18 -9.58 -37.27
C GLY A 152 15.09 -8.64 -36.71
N THR A 153 13.83 -9.10 -36.63
CA THR A 153 12.74 -8.28 -36.07
C THR A 153 12.93 -8.07 -34.58
N ILE A 154 12.82 -6.83 -34.11
CA ILE A 154 12.89 -6.47 -32.71
C ILE A 154 11.49 -6.57 -32.10
N LYS A 155 11.40 -7.30 -31.01
CA LYS A 155 10.19 -7.49 -30.20
C LYS A 155 10.46 -7.22 -28.74
N ASN A 156 9.42 -7.08 -27.96
CA ASN A 156 9.52 -6.89 -26.50
C ASN A 156 8.62 -7.89 -25.80
N TYR A 157 9.09 -8.47 -24.69
CA TYR A 157 8.29 -9.35 -23.83
C TYR A 157 7.22 -8.60 -23.04
N VAL A 158 7.37 -7.29 -22.87
CA VAL A 158 6.39 -6.43 -22.19
C VAL A 158 5.75 -5.48 -23.20
N PRO A 159 4.55 -4.96 -22.90
CA PRO A 159 3.90 -3.98 -23.78
C PRO A 159 4.79 -2.75 -24.04
N THR A 160 4.90 -2.38 -25.30
CA THR A 160 5.69 -1.22 -25.73
C THR A 160 4.96 0.10 -25.56
N THR A 161 3.64 0.06 -25.32
CA THR A 161 2.78 1.22 -25.09
C THR A 161 2.04 1.10 -23.77
N GLY A 162 1.67 2.25 -23.20
CA GLY A 162 1.02 2.33 -21.88
C GLY A 162 2.02 2.20 -20.72
N GLY A 163 1.52 2.50 -19.56
CA GLY A 163 2.27 2.46 -18.31
C GLY A 163 2.07 1.16 -17.54
N MET A 164 2.25 1.25 -16.23
CA MET A 164 2.07 0.16 -15.28
C MET A 164 1.19 0.61 -14.14
N LEU A 165 0.27 -0.25 -13.72
CA LEU A 165 -0.44 -0.12 -12.45
C LEU A 165 -0.22 -1.37 -11.60
N ARG A 166 0.39 -1.21 -10.42
CA ARG A 166 0.49 -2.26 -9.41
C ARG A 166 -0.40 -1.91 -8.25
N THR A 167 -1.40 -2.74 -7.99
CA THR A 167 -2.30 -2.59 -6.85
C THR A 167 -1.99 -3.64 -5.80
N THR A 168 -1.78 -3.20 -4.57
CA THR A 168 -1.65 -4.08 -3.40
C THR A 168 -2.79 -3.78 -2.44
N ASN A 169 -3.60 -4.79 -2.15
CA ASN A 169 -4.69 -4.70 -1.18
C ASN A 169 -4.36 -5.55 0.04
N THR A 170 -4.56 -4.98 1.23
CA THR A 170 -4.49 -5.70 2.50
C THR A 170 -5.76 -5.41 3.28
N ASN A 171 -6.47 -6.47 3.69
CA ASN A 171 -7.69 -6.36 4.47
C ASN A 171 -7.50 -7.14 5.78
N GLY A 172 -7.75 -6.48 6.89
CA GLY A 172 -7.73 -7.08 8.22
C GLY A 172 -9.11 -7.01 8.86
N ARG A 173 -9.52 -8.08 9.53
CA ARG A 173 -10.71 -8.16 10.38
C ARG A 173 -10.31 -8.77 11.70
N TYR A 174 -10.70 -8.12 12.78
CA TYR A 174 -10.36 -8.50 14.13
C TYR A 174 -11.62 -8.41 14.96
N TRP A 175 -11.88 -9.41 15.80
CA TRP A 175 -12.90 -9.26 16.81
C TRP A 175 -12.44 -9.84 18.14
N THR A 176 -12.94 -9.26 19.19
CA THR A 176 -12.70 -9.70 20.56
C THR A 176 -14.03 -9.68 21.31
N ALA A 177 -14.36 -10.77 21.96
CA ALA A 177 -15.46 -10.86 22.91
C ALA A 177 -14.89 -11.17 24.30
N ARG A 178 -15.24 -10.36 25.29
CA ARG A 178 -14.78 -10.49 26.67
C ARG A 178 -15.95 -10.48 27.62
N GLY A 179 -15.94 -11.43 28.56
CA GLY A 179 -16.84 -11.46 29.70
C GLY A 179 -16.03 -11.37 30.99
N GLN A 180 -16.47 -10.54 31.92
CA GLN A 180 -15.80 -10.36 33.22
C GLN A 180 -16.82 -10.20 34.33
N LEU A 181 -16.58 -10.91 35.45
CA LEU A 181 -17.27 -10.73 36.71
C LEU A 181 -16.35 -10.00 37.69
N ASN A 182 -16.89 -9.01 38.39
CA ASN A 182 -16.19 -8.28 39.40
C ASN A 182 -17.02 -8.37 40.70
N TYR A 183 -16.40 -8.83 41.73
CA TYR A 183 -16.98 -8.86 43.08
C TYR A 183 -16.16 -7.98 43.99
N SER A 184 -16.83 -7.07 44.71
CA SER A 184 -16.19 -6.21 45.73
C SER A 184 -17.16 -5.95 46.83
N LYS A 185 -16.86 -6.45 48.04
CA LYS A 185 -17.73 -6.27 49.21
C LYS A 185 -16.92 -6.23 50.50
N THR A 186 -17.33 -5.33 51.37
CA THR A 186 -16.80 -5.18 52.71
C THR A 186 -17.63 -5.96 53.71
N PHE A 187 -17.00 -6.81 54.50
CA PHE A 187 -17.60 -7.59 55.58
C PHE A 187 -16.94 -7.19 56.90
N GLY A 188 -17.56 -6.27 57.64
CA GLY A 188 -16.99 -5.75 58.88
C GLY A 188 -15.67 -5.02 58.64
N LYS A 189 -14.54 -5.64 59.02
CA LYS A 189 -13.18 -5.12 58.84
C LYS A 189 -12.44 -5.73 57.64
N HIS A 190 -13.11 -6.60 56.86
CA HIS A 190 -12.51 -7.34 55.78
C HIS A 190 -13.08 -6.87 54.43
N ASP A 191 -12.22 -6.48 53.52
CA ASP A 191 -12.56 -6.16 52.14
C ASP A 191 -12.19 -7.34 51.24
N ILE A 192 -13.18 -7.85 50.50
CA ILE A 192 -12.98 -8.95 49.54
C ILE A 192 -13.17 -8.38 48.14
N MET A 193 -12.16 -8.55 47.31
CA MET A 193 -12.23 -8.27 45.88
C MET A 193 -11.86 -9.53 45.10
N ALA A 194 -12.67 -9.86 44.09
CA ALA A 194 -12.42 -10.98 43.20
C ALA A 194 -12.79 -10.59 41.76
N ILE A 195 -11.99 -11.03 40.81
CA ILE A 195 -12.21 -10.83 39.37
C ILE A 195 -12.07 -12.19 38.70
N ALA A 196 -13.04 -12.52 37.84
CA ALA A 196 -12.97 -13.66 36.95
C ALA A 196 -13.43 -13.24 35.56
N GLY A 197 -12.77 -13.74 34.52
CA GLY A 197 -13.14 -13.36 33.14
C GLY A 197 -12.57 -14.32 32.13
N LEU A 198 -13.13 -14.21 30.92
CA LEU A 198 -12.68 -14.94 29.76
C LEU A 198 -12.72 -14.03 28.55
N GLU A 199 -11.82 -14.28 27.60
CA GLU A 199 -11.70 -13.52 26.37
C GLU A 199 -11.51 -14.47 25.18
N PHE A 200 -12.23 -14.19 24.11
CA PHE A 200 -12.07 -14.82 22.82
C PHE A 200 -11.63 -13.78 21.81
N ARG A 201 -10.68 -14.14 20.96
CA ARG A 201 -10.15 -13.25 19.94
C ARG A 201 -9.94 -14.01 18.64
N GLU A 202 -10.30 -13.38 17.53
CA GLU A 202 -9.98 -13.85 16.19
C GLU A 202 -9.34 -12.73 15.39
N THR A 203 -8.32 -13.10 14.62
CA THR A 203 -7.62 -12.21 13.67
C THR A 203 -7.62 -12.89 12.32
N LYS A 204 -8.16 -12.19 11.31
CA LYS A 204 -8.11 -12.62 9.91
C LYS A 204 -7.51 -11.52 9.05
N GLN A 205 -6.43 -11.84 8.34
CA GLN A 205 -5.80 -10.94 7.38
C GLN A 205 -5.74 -11.59 6.01
N THR A 206 -6.09 -10.84 4.97
CA THR A 206 -6.02 -11.27 3.58
C THR A 206 -5.35 -10.19 2.76
N GLY A 207 -4.61 -10.61 1.73
CA GLY A 207 -3.95 -9.71 0.81
C GLY A 207 -4.08 -10.19 -0.63
N SER A 208 -4.02 -9.25 -1.55
CA SER A 208 -3.91 -9.52 -2.97
C SER A 208 -3.00 -8.49 -3.63
N LYS A 209 -2.28 -8.93 -4.66
CA LYS A 209 -1.48 -8.06 -5.51
C LYS A 209 -1.93 -8.28 -6.95
N ALA A 210 -2.03 -7.21 -7.71
CA ALA A 210 -2.28 -7.22 -9.14
C ALA A 210 -1.29 -6.31 -9.85
N LEU A 211 -0.84 -6.72 -11.02
CA LEU A 211 0.03 -5.95 -11.90
C LEU A 211 -0.62 -5.88 -13.27
N LEU A 212 -0.87 -4.66 -13.75
CA LEU A 212 -1.34 -4.36 -15.09
C LEU A 212 -0.24 -3.67 -15.86
N LEU A 213 0.15 -4.20 -17.00
CA LEU A 213 1.10 -3.59 -17.92
C LEU A 213 0.37 -3.09 -19.17
N GLY A 214 0.94 -2.07 -19.84
CA GLY A 214 0.24 -1.37 -20.90
C GLY A 214 -1.00 -0.63 -20.39
N TYR A 215 -0.93 -0.12 -19.17
CA TYR A 215 -2.04 0.56 -18.49
C TYR A 215 -2.17 1.99 -19.01
N ASP A 216 -3.42 2.37 -19.32
CA ASP A 216 -3.83 3.72 -19.65
C ASP A 216 -4.68 4.26 -18.49
N ASP A 217 -4.23 5.31 -17.83
CA ASP A 217 -4.90 5.88 -16.65
C ASP A 217 -6.14 6.72 -17.00
N GLN A 218 -6.24 7.21 -18.22
CA GLN A 218 -7.41 7.98 -18.70
C GLN A 218 -8.55 7.03 -19.06
N LEU A 219 -8.24 5.97 -19.80
CA LEU A 219 -9.21 4.95 -20.21
C LEU A 219 -9.45 3.90 -19.16
N GLN A 220 -8.56 3.80 -18.16
CA GLN A 220 -8.55 2.74 -17.12
C GLN A 220 -8.54 1.32 -17.71
N THR A 221 -7.83 1.17 -18.81
CA THR A 221 -7.65 -0.09 -19.53
C THR A 221 -6.20 -0.55 -19.44
N SER A 222 -5.97 -1.82 -19.71
CA SER A 222 -4.62 -2.39 -19.78
C SER A 222 -4.47 -3.21 -21.07
N SER A 223 -3.22 -3.46 -21.44
CA SER A 223 -2.94 -4.35 -22.56
C SER A 223 -3.55 -5.73 -22.32
N THR A 224 -4.16 -6.29 -23.35
CA THR A 224 -4.61 -7.69 -23.39
C THR A 224 -3.50 -8.66 -23.78
N HIS A 225 -2.28 -8.15 -23.96
CA HIS A 225 -1.13 -8.98 -24.33
C HIS A 225 -0.83 -10.00 -23.23
N THR A 226 -0.77 -11.28 -23.59
CA THR A 226 -0.38 -12.32 -22.65
C THR A 226 1.11 -12.22 -22.37
N ILE A 227 1.45 -11.97 -21.11
CA ILE A 227 2.84 -11.91 -20.66
C ILE A 227 3.26 -13.30 -20.22
N ASP A 228 4.31 -13.81 -20.84
CA ASP A 228 4.93 -15.07 -20.44
C ASP A 228 5.86 -14.84 -19.25
N PHE A 229 5.29 -14.88 -18.05
CA PHE A 229 6.04 -14.73 -16.81
C PHE A 229 7.06 -15.86 -16.58
N ALA A 230 6.85 -17.04 -17.17
CA ALA A 230 7.82 -18.13 -17.04
C ALA A 230 9.11 -17.78 -17.78
N THR A 231 9.01 -17.30 -19.00
CA THR A 231 10.17 -16.80 -19.76
C THR A 231 10.79 -15.58 -19.07
N LEU A 232 9.98 -14.60 -18.64
CA LEU A 232 10.49 -13.41 -17.96
C LEU A 232 11.24 -13.74 -16.68
N SER A 233 10.82 -14.76 -15.93
CA SER A 233 11.49 -15.17 -14.69
C SER A 233 12.90 -15.71 -14.89
N THR A 234 13.23 -16.14 -16.10
CA THR A 234 14.58 -16.61 -16.45
C THR A 234 15.54 -15.48 -16.81
N LEU A 235 15.04 -14.28 -17.02
CA LEU A 235 15.83 -13.09 -17.36
C LEU A 235 16.34 -12.42 -16.08
N ASN A 236 17.56 -11.90 -16.12
CA ASN A 236 18.26 -11.37 -14.96
C ASN A 236 17.55 -10.19 -14.24
N TYR A 237 16.63 -9.52 -14.91
CA TYR A 237 15.95 -8.33 -14.40
C TYR A 237 14.55 -8.59 -13.83
N ALA A 238 14.03 -9.81 -13.95
CA ALA A 238 12.68 -10.17 -13.50
C ALA A 238 12.37 -9.83 -12.03
N PRO A 239 13.29 -10.08 -11.05
CA PRO A 239 13.03 -9.77 -9.65
C PRO A 239 12.74 -8.31 -9.39
N TYR A 240 13.32 -7.42 -10.16
CA TYR A 240 13.22 -5.99 -9.95
C TYR A 240 11.85 -5.44 -10.35
N PHE A 241 11.30 -5.89 -11.46
CA PHE A 241 10.06 -5.36 -11.99
C PHE A 241 8.82 -6.09 -11.49
N PHE A 242 8.94 -7.41 -11.30
CA PHE A 242 7.78 -8.24 -10.99
C PHE A 242 7.70 -8.67 -9.53
N GLY A 243 8.71 -8.32 -8.72
CA GLY A 243 8.70 -8.60 -7.28
C GLY A 243 8.62 -10.10 -7.03
N ALA A 244 9.55 -10.84 -7.57
CA ALA A 244 9.76 -12.23 -7.18
C ALA A 244 10.35 -12.28 -5.77
N SER A 245 9.52 -12.03 -4.77
CA SER A 245 9.76 -12.57 -3.44
C SER A 245 9.02 -13.89 -3.39
N GLY A 246 9.77 -14.98 -3.45
CA GLY A 246 9.27 -16.28 -3.08
C GLY A 246 8.67 -16.30 -1.69
#